data_3b07b26b6c34d56a87f6b2eeb2782edd
#
_entry.id   3b07b26b6c34d56a87f6b2eeb2782edd
#
_cell.length_a   1.000
_cell.length_b   1.000
_cell.length_c   1.000
_cell.angle_alpha   90.00
_cell.angle_beta   90.00
_cell.angle_gamma   90.00
#
_symmetry.space_group_name_H-M   'P 1'
#
loop_
_entity.id
_entity.type
_entity.pdbx_description
1 polymer ?
#
loop_
_entity_poly.entity_id
_entity_poly.type
_entity_poly.pdbx_seq_one_letter_code
_entity_poly.pdbx_strand_id
1 'polypeptide(L)'
;MDRPVLLDTHVWVWLMEGRSGVSPEAVQLMERAGEESFLRVSTISAWEIGMLEARGRLRFDIPCEEWVEHAFGLPGLSLMPLTPSICVRSSRLPGVFHGDPADRLIVATARELGAVLLTRDEQILQYAALGHLQALAA
;
A
#
# COMPACT_ATOMS: atom_id res chain seq x y z
N MET A 1 -17.12 -0.70 9.30
CA MET A 1 -16.18 -0.03 8.41
C MET A 1 -16.40 -0.51 7.00
N ASP A 2 -16.71 0.40 6.10
CA ASP A 2 -17.11 0.03 4.74
C ASP A 2 -16.05 0.36 3.69
N ARG A 3 -14.87 0.83 4.12
CA ARG A 3 -13.81 1.21 3.21
C ARG A 3 -12.66 0.24 3.23
N PRO A 4 -12.17 -0.16 2.06
CA PRO A 4 -10.89 -0.87 2.00
C PRO A 4 -9.77 -0.01 2.56
N VAL A 5 -8.77 -0.67 3.11
CA VAL A 5 -7.53 -0.05 3.58
C VAL A 5 -6.41 -0.58 2.71
N LEU A 6 -5.81 0.31 1.93
CA LEU A 6 -4.69 -0.02 1.06
C LEU A 6 -3.39 0.29 1.78
N LEU A 7 -2.48 -0.68 1.80
CA LEU A 7 -1.17 -0.51 2.42
C LEU A 7 -0.14 -0.10 1.39
N ASP A 8 0.57 1.01 1.64
CA ASP A 8 1.76 1.32 0.88
C ASP A 8 2.81 0.22 1.09
N THR A 9 3.74 0.08 0.19
CA THR A 9 4.70 -1.03 0.18
C THR A 9 5.44 -1.18 1.52
N HIS A 10 5.98 -0.10 2.07
CA HIS A 10 6.71 -0.16 3.33
C HIS A 10 5.81 -0.48 4.52
N VAL A 11 4.57 0.00 4.50
CA VAL A 11 3.60 -0.32 5.55
C VAL A 11 3.26 -1.82 5.53
N TRP A 12 3.13 -2.39 4.35
CA TRP A 12 2.93 -3.83 4.18
C TRP A 12 4.09 -4.63 4.78
N VAL A 13 5.33 -4.23 4.49
CA VAL A 13 6.51 -4.89 5.06
C VAL A 13 6.48 -4.79 6.59
N TRP A 14 6.18 -3.62 7.14
CA TRP A 14 6.12 -3.45 8.60
C TRP A 14 5.04 -4.31 9.23
N LEU A 15 3.88 -4.42 8.61
CA LEU A 15 2.81 -5.30 9.09
C LEU A 15 3.29 -6.74 9.19
N MET A 16 3.94 -7.23 8.15
CA MET A 16 4.39 -8.63 8.08
C MET A 16 5.57 -8.92 9.00
N GLU A 17 6.48 -7.95 9.16
CA GLU A 17 7.70 -8.12 9.96
C GLU A 17 7.52 -7.72 11.42
N GLY A 18 6.34 -7.26 11.81
CA GLY A 18 6.05 -6.88 13.19
C GLY A 18 6.84 -5.69 13.68
N ARG A 19 7.15 -4.73 12.81
CA ARG A 19 7.99 -3.60 13.18
C ARG A 19 7.27 -2.60 14.08
N SER A 20 7.99 -2.11 15.09
CA SER A 20 7.56 -1.01 15.93
C SER A 20 7.71 0.33 15.18
N GLY A 21 7.04 1.36 15.66
CA GLY A 21 7.12 2.69 15.08
C GLY A 21 5.97 3.05 14.14
N VAL A 22 5.07 2.12 13.89
CA VAL A 22 3.80 2.39 13.21
C VAL A 22 2.88 3.10 14.20
N SER A 23 2.16 4.14 13.76
CA SER A 23 1.30 4.90 14.65
C SER A 23 0.20 4.02 15.25
N PRO A 24 -0.24 4.28 16.50
CA PRO A 24 -1.34 3.52 17.11
C PRO A 24 -2.63 3.58 16.29
N GLU A 25 -2.91 4.71 15.65
CA GLU A 25 -4.08 4.86 14.78
C GLU A 25 -4.01 3.94 13.58
N ALA A 26 -2.84 3.85 12.95
CA ALA A 26 -2.63 2.95 11.81
C ALA A 26 -2.75 1.49 12.22
N VAL A 27 -2.18 1.12 13.37
CA VAL A 27 -2.30 -0.25 13.89
C VAL A 27 -3.75 -0.62 14.12
N GLN A 28 -4.53 0.24 14.77
CA GLN A 28 -5.95 0.00 15.02
C GLN A 28 -6.73 -0.14 13.72
N LEU A 29 -6.45 0.71 12.74
CA LEU A 29 -7.12 0.63 11.45
C LEU A 29 -6.78 -0.67 10.72
N MET A 30 -5.52 -1.09 10.73
CA MET A 30 -5.11 -2.35 10.11
C MET A 30 -5.76 -3.56 10.80
N GLU A 31 -5.82 -3.58 12.12
CA GLU A 31 -6.46 -4.66 12.87
C GLU A 31 -7.94 -4.78 12.52
N ARG A 32 -8.64 -3.65 12.53
CA ARG A 32 -10.06 -3.62 12.21
C ARG A 32 -10.32 -4.04 10.76
N ALA A 33 -9.54 -3.50 9.84
CA ALA A 33 -9.68 -3.85 8.43
C ALA A 33 -9.35 -5.33 8.18
N GLY A 34 -8.35 -5.87 8.87
CA GLY A 34 -8.01 -7.29 8.79
C GLY A 34 -9.14 -8.19 9.26
N GLU A 35 -9.79 -7.85 10.37
CA GLU A 35 -10.93 -8.59 10.89
C GLU A 35 -12.11 -8.61 9.90
N GLU A 36 -12.31 -7.52 9.18
CA GLU A 36 -13.40 -7.36 8.22
C GLU A 36 -13.01 -7.76 6.79
N SER A 37 -11.81 -8.26 6.59
CA SER A 37 -11.26 -8.65 5.27
C SER A 37 -11.18 -7.48 4.29
N PHE A 38 -10.83 -6.30 4.77
CA PHE A 38 -10.72 -5.07 3.99
C PHE A 38 -9.27 -4.60 3.76
N LEU A 39 -8.26 -5.37 4.18
CA LEU A 39 -6.88 -5.02 3.86
C LEU A 39 -6.56 -5.34 2.40
N ARG A 40 -5.88 -4.42 1.74
CA ARG A 40 -5.48 -4.55 0.33
C ARG A 40 -4.03 -4.16 0.14
N VAL A 41 -3.37 -4.87 -0.76
CA VAL A 41 -2.01 -4.54 -1.22
C VAL A 41 -2.02 -4.61 -2.75
N SER A 42 -1.46 -3.60 -3.39
CA SER A 42 -1.37 -3.57 -4.85
C SER A 42 -0.33 -4.55 -5.39
N THR A 43 -0.58 -5.11 -6.56
CA THR A 43 0.40 -5.91 -7.30
C THR A 43 1.72 -5.15 -7.48
N ILE A 44 1.69 -3.83 -7.65
CA ILE A 44 2.92 -3.04 -7.82
C ILE A 44 3.81 -3.11 -6.56
N SER A 45 3.23 -3.32 -5.39
CA SER A 45 4.02 -3.47 -4.17
C SER A 45 4.85 -4.75 -4.18
N ALA A 46 4.34 -5.84 -4.77
CA ALA A 46 5.12 -7.05 -4.95
C ALA A 46 6.33 -6.80 -5.87
N TRP A 47 6.14 -6.03 -6.95
CA TRP A 47 7.23 -5.63 -7.82
C TRP A 47 8.27 -4.76 -7.08
N GLU A 48 7.80 -3.79 -6.29
CA GLU A 48 8.71 -2.94 -5.52
C GLU A 48 9.54 -3.76 -4.52
N ILE A 49 8.92 -4.70 -3.82
CA ILE A 49 9.62 -5.57 -2.87
C ILE A 49 10.69 -6.38 -3.58
N GLY A 50 10.35 -6.99 -4.72
CA GLY A 50 11.32 -7.74 -5.51
C GLY A 50 12.50 -6.89 -5.95
N MET A 51 12.22 -5.67 -6.40
CA MET A 51 13.25 -4.73 -6.82
C MET A 51 14.14 -4.29 -5.65
N LEU A 52 13.53 -3.94 -4.51
CA LEU A 52 14.28 -3.48 -3.35
C LEU A 52 15.16 -4.60 -2.77
N GLU A 53 14.66 -5.82 -2.73
CA GLU A 53 15.42 -6.97 -2.26
C GLU A 53 16.59 -7.26 -3.22
N ALA A 54 16.35 -7.25 -4.52
CA ALA A 54 17.38 -7.48 -5.52
C ALA A 54 18.50 -6.42 -5.46
N ARG A 55 18.18 -5.19 -5.04
CA ARG A 55 19.14 -4.10 -4.85
C ARG A 55 19.77 -4.07 -3.45
N GLY A 56 19.47 -5.05 -2.61
CA GLY A 56 20.02 -5.11 -1.27
C GLY A 56 19.43 -4.11 -0.27
N ARG A 57 18.30 -3.48 -0.61
CA ARG A 57 17.62 -2.51 0.26
C ARG A 57 16.60 -3.12 1.20
N LEU A 58 16.17 -4.35 0.93
CA LEU A 58 15.35 -5.16 1.83
C LEU A 58 15.99 -6.52 1.96
N ARG A 59 15.84 -7.13 3.13
CA ARG A 59 16.30 -8.48 3.42
C ARG A 59 15.20 -9.27 4.08
N PHE A 60 15.02 -10.51 3.62
CA PHE A 60 14.09 -11.45 4.23
C PHE A 60 14.87 -12.73 4.58
N ASP A 61 14.38 -13.45 5.60
CA ASP A 61 15.00 -14.71 6.02
C ASP A 61 14.65 -15.87 5.08
N ILE A 62 13.70 -15.66 4.19
CA ILE A 62 13.26 -16.63 3.18
C ILE A 62 13.37 -16.00 1.79
N PRO A 63 13.33 -16.78 0.71
CA PRO A 63 13.30 -16.22 -0.64
C PRO A 63 12.16 -15.22 -0.81
N CYS A 64 12.42 -14.14 -1.54
CA CYS A 64 11.47 -13.04 -1.71
C CYS A 64 10.11 -13.52 -2.22
N GLU A 65 10.11 -14.42 -3.19
CA GLU A 65 8.88 -14.97 -3.76
C GLU A 65 8.05 -15.70 -2.71
N GLU A 66 8.69 -16.48 -1.83
CA GLU A 66 8.01 -17.14 -0.72
C GLU A 66 7.48 -16.14 0.29
N TRP A 67 8.24 -15.08 0.57
CA TRP A 67 7.79 -14.03 1.48
C TRP A 67 6.49 -13.40 0.98
N VAL A 68 6.43 -13.10 -0.31
CA VAL A 68 5.22 -12.52 -0.93
C VAL A 68 4.03 -13.49 -0.82
N GLU A 69 4.25 -14.77 -1.08
CA GLU A 69 3.20 -15.78 -0.94
C GLU A 69 2.67 -15.86 0.49
N HIS A 70 3.59 -15.88 1.48
CA HIS A 70 3.21 -15.87 2.89
C HIS A 70 2.42 -14.61 3.27
N ALA A 71 2.85 -13.46 2.76
CA ALA A 71 2.17 -12.20 3.04
C ALA A 71 0.73 -12.20 2.54
N PHE A 72 0.48 -12.75 1.35
CA PHE A 72 -0.88 -12.88 0.82
C PHE A 72 -1.68 -14.02 1.45
N GLY A 73 -1.07 -14.85 2.26
CA GLY A 73 -1.76 -15.83 3.09
C GLY A 73 -2.31 -15.26 4.40
N LEU A 74 -2.00 -14.01 4.73
CA LEU A 74 -2.51 -13.38 5.96
C LEU A 74 -4.03 -13.21 5.86
N PRO A 75 -4.81 -13.72 6.86
CA PRO A 75 -6.26 -13.56 6.84
C PRO A 75 -6.66 -12.08 6.78
N GLY A 76 -7.61 -11.76 5.95
CA GLY A 76 -8.12 -10.40 5.80
C GLY A 76 -7.37 -9.53 4.80
N LEU A 77 -6.25 -10.02 4.26
CA LEU A 77 -5.46 -9.32 3.26
C LEU A 77 -5.72 -9.90 1.87
N SER A 78 -5.96 -9.04 0.90
CA SER A 78 -6.16 -9.45 -0.50
C SER A 78 -5.29 -8.62 -1.43
N LEU A 79 -4.82 -9.27 -2.48
CA LEU A 79 -4.11 -8.61 -3.57
C LEU A 79 -5.09 -7.77 -4.39
N MET A 80 -4.69 -6.52 -4.68
CA MET A 80 -5.42 -5.67 -5.62
C MET A 80 -4.67 -5.65 -6.97
N PRO A 81 -5.25 -6.24 -8.02
CA PRO A 81 -4.58 -6.26 -9.32
C PRO A 81 -4.50 -4.88 -9.95
N LEU A 82 -3.45 -4.66 -10.75
CA LEU A 82 -3.34 -3.47 -11.59
C LEU A 82 -4.24 -3.65 -12.81
N THR A 83 -5.41 -3.03 -12.78
CA THR A 83 -6.33 -3.04 -13.91
C THR A 83 -5.87 -2.06 -14.98
N PRO A 84 -6.30 -2.22 -16.25
CA PRO A 84 -6.03 -1.20 -17.27
C PRO A 84 -6.51 0.19 -16.88
N SER A 85 -7.65 0.30 -16.22
CA SER A 85 -8.18 1.57 -15.72
C SER A 85 -7.23 2.23 -14.72
N ILE A 86 -6.74 1.48 -13.75
CA ILE A 86 -5.78 2.00 -12.76
C ILE A 86 -4.49 2.47 -13.46
N CYS A 87 -3.98 1.68 -14.40
CA CYS A 87 -2.77 2.03 -15.14
C CYS A 87 -2.95 3.34 -15.91
N VAL A 88 -4.05 3.50 -16.62
CA VAL A 88 -4.33 4.73 -17.38
C VAL A 88 -4.50 5.92 -16.43
N ARG A 89 -5.29 5.77 -15.38
CA ARG A 89 -5.54 6.84 -14.42
C ARG A 89 -4.31 7.29 -13.66
N SER A 90 -3.34 6.40 -13.46
CA SER A 90 -2.08 6.75 -12.80
C SER A 90 -1.28 7.79 -13.58
N SER A 91 -1.47 7.86 -14.90
CA SER A 91 -0.77 8.83 -15.76
C SER A 91 -1.45 10.20 -15.79
N ARG A 92 -2.67 10.32 -15.27
CA ARG A 92 -3.48 11.54 -15.34
C ARG A 92 -4.20 11.85 -14.03
N LEU A 93 -3.47 11.73 -12.92
CA LEU A 93 -3.99 12.11 -11.61
C LEU A 93 -4.34 13.59 -11.57
N PRO A 94 -5.44 13.98 -10.89
CA PRO A 94 -5.82 15.38 -10.82
C PRO A 94 -4.79 16.21 -10.07
N GLY A 95 -4.68 17.51 -10.42
CA GLY A 95 -3.69 18.38 -9.80
C GLY A 95 -2.28 17.99 -10.17
N VAL A 96 -1.34 18.24 -9.25
CA VAL A 96 0.07 17.93 -9.46
C VAL A 96 0.53 16.94 -8.40
N PHE A 97 1.02 15.78 -8.85
CA PHE A 97 1.61 14.76 -7.99
C PHE A 97 2.96 14.34 -8.57
N HIS A 98 4.03 14.53 -7.79
CA HIS A 98 5.41 14.30 -8.23
C HIS A 98 5.96 12.92 -7.84
N GLY A 99 5.12 12.01 -7.40
CA GLY A 99 5.56 10.65 -7.07
C GLY A 99 6.10 9.89 -8.27
N ASP A 100 6.90 8.87 -8.00
CA ASP A 100 7.41 7.98 -9.04
C ASP A 100 6.27 7.10 -9.62
N PRO A 101 6.53 6.32 -10.69
CA PRO A 101 5.47 5.49 -11.30
C PRO A 101 4.78 4.54 -10.33
N ALA A 102 5.52 3.91 -9.42
CA ALA A 102 4.92 3.00 -8.44
C ALA A 102 3.99 3.75 -7.48
N ASP A 103 4.41 4.92 -6.98
CA ASP A 103 3.57 5.77 -6.13
C ASP A 103 2.30 6.22 -6.85
N ARG A 104 2.44 6.59 -8.12
CA ARG A 104 1.29 7.00 -8.93
C ARG A 104 0.28 5.87 -9.09
N LEU A 105 0.75 4.64 -9.29
CA LEU A 105 -0.11 3.46 -9.39
C LEU A 105 -0.81 3.16 -8.07
N ILE A 106 -0.13 3.30 -6.95
CA ILE A 106 -0.72 3.10 -5.62
C ILE A 106 -1.79 4.16 -5.35
N VAL A 107 -1.51 5.42 -5.64
CA VAL A 107 -2.47 6.52 -5.47
C VAL A 107 -3.70 6.30 -6.36
N ALA A 108 -3.50 5.94 -7.63
CA ALA A 108 -4.61 5.65 -8.54
C ALA A 108 -5.47 4.49 -8.04
N THR A 109 -4.84 3.45 -7.48
CA THR A 109 -5.54 2.32 -6.89
C THR A 109 -6.41 2.77 -5.71
N ALA A 110 -5.85 3.56 -4.80
CA ALA A 110 -6.60 4.08 -3.65
C ALA A 110 -7.81 4.89 -4.09
N ARG A 111 -7.64 5.74 -5.07
CA ARG A 111 -8.73 6.57 -5.62
C ARG A 111 -9.83 5.71 -6.24
N GLU A 112 -9.47 4.71 -7.02
CA GLU A 112 -10.45 3.83 -7.68
C GLU A 112 -11.23 2.98 -6.69
N LEU A 113 -10.58 2.50 -5.65
CA LEU A 113 -11.22 1.70 -4.60
C LEU A 113 -12.02 2.53 -3.60
N GLY A 114 -11.81 3.84 -3.54
CA GLY A 114 -12.30 4.64 -2.44
C GLY A 114 -11.66 4.22 -1.11
N ALA A 115 -10.43 3.76 -1.15
CA ALA A 115 -9.72 3.23 0.00
C ALA A 115 -9.06 4.32 0.82
N VAL A 116 -8.79 4.01 2.10
CA VAL A 116 -7.84 4.79 2.90
C VAL A 116 -6.45 4.20 2.66
N LEU A 117 -5.52 5.03 2.22
CA LEU A 117 -4.13 4.63 1.99
C LEU A 117 -3.31 4.87 3.25
N LEU A 118 -2.72 3.82 3.80
CA LEU A 118 -1.77 3.93 4.90
C LEU A 118 -0.36 4.09 4.33
N THR A 119 0.30 5.20 4.65
CA THR A 119 1.60 5.53 4.09
C THR A 119 2.38 6.45 5.02
N ARG A 120 3.70 6.49 4.86
CA ARG A 120 4.58 7.52 5.44
C ARG A 120 5.15 8.45 4.39
N ASP A 121 4.80 8.26 3.14
CA ASP A 121 5.31 9.11 2.07
C ASP A 121 4.71 10.53 2.18
N GLU A 122 5.58 11.51 2.39
CA GLU A 122 5.17 12.90 2.57
C GLU A 122 4.47 13.47 1.34
N GLN A 123 4.90 13.09 0.14
CA GLN A 123 4.28 13.58 -1.09
C GLN A 123 2.85 13.06 -1.21
N ILE A 124 2.62 11.80 -0.86
CA ILE A 124 1.27 11.22 -0.86
C ILE A 124 0.40 11.89 0.20
N LEU A 125 0.93 12.08 1.41
CA LEU A 125 0.19 12.74 2.49
C LEU A 125 -0.18 14.18 2.13
N GLN A 126 0.73 14.92 1.50
CA GLN A 126 0.44 16.27 1.03
C GLN A 126 -0.62 16.27 -0.06
N TYR A 127 -0.55 15.32 -0.99
CA TYR A 127 -1.54 15.18 -2.04
C TYR A 127 -2.93 14.87 -1.47
N ALA A 128 -2.98 14.02 -0.45
CA ALA A 128 -4.22 13.72 0.27
C ALA A 128 -4.76 14.95 1.00
N ALA A 129 -3.90 15.78 1.57
CA ALA A 129 -4.30 17.01 2.25
C ALA A 129 -4.98 18.00 1.29
N LEU A 130 -4.69 17.91 -0.02
CA LEU A 130 -5.36 18.70 -1.04
C LEU A 130 -6.73 18.12 -1.44
N GLY A 131 -7.14 16.99 -0.88
CA GLY A 131 -8.45 16.41 -1.11
C GLY A 131 -8.50 15.38 -2.23
N HIS A 132 -7.35 14.96 -2.78
CA HIS A 132 -7.33 14.07 -3.94
C HIS A 132 -7.49 12.59 -3.62
N LEU A 133 -7.20 12.18 -2.39
CA LEU A 133 -7.44 10.83 -1.87
C LEU A 133 -7.54 10.90 -0.35
N GLN A 134 -7.94 9.78 0.25
CA GLN A 134 -7.88 9.64 1.70
C GLN A 134 -6.63 8.86 2.09
N ALA A 135 -5.82 9.43 2.96
CA ALA A 135 -4.61 8.79 3.46
C ALA A 135 -4.45 9.04 4.96
N LEU A 136 -3.81 8.11 5.61
CA LEU A 136 -3.47 8.20 7.04
C LEU A 136 -1.97 7.90 7.18
N ALA A 137 -1.30 8.73 7.99
CA ALA A 137 0.11 8.51 8.28
C ALA A 137 0.28 7.25 9.15
N ALA A 138 1.11 6.35 8.69
CA ALA A 138 1.38 5.10 9.39
C ALA A 138 2.43 5.24 10.52
#